data_b151d8c1a92710bda2d9857aecc30f29
#
_entry.id   b151d8c1a92710bda2d9857aecc30f29
#
_cell.length_a   1.000
_cell.length_b   1.000
_cell.length_c   1.000
_cell.angle_alpha   90.00
_cell.angle_beta   90.00
_cell.angle_gamma   90.00
#
_symmetry.space_group_name_H-M   'P 1'
#
loop_
_entity.id
_entity.type
_entity.pdbx_description
1 polymer ?
#
loop_
_entity_poly.entity_id
_entity_poly.type
_entity_poly.pdbx_seq_one_letter_code
_entity_poly.pdbx_strand_id
1 'polypeptide(L)'
;MFLNYPIYLIGLLPLALITGPLIPEVILIILSINFLYLTLKNKLYYYFNNYYFLIFIIFCLYVTLNSLFADKILISLKSSFFYFRYGIYILAIFYFIEKNDKSTSICYWFYTCTLLILIIDSFVQIFFGANILGQIPPSKALNRISSFFGDELILGSFLQKIMPVYIFLFFKKFKDHEFSLNLNLIFLAIISVVIFRSGDRSAF
;
A
#
# COMPACT_ATOMS: atom_id res chain seq x y z
N MET A 1 -11.42 -24.08 -0.56
CA MET A 1 -11.51 -23.07 -1.62
C MET A 1 -11.70 -21.64 -1.12
N PHE A 2 -12.32 -21.42 0.03
CA PHE A 2 -12.62 -20.08 0.61
C PHE A 2 -11.45 -19.36 1.31
N LEU A 3 -10.28 -19.98 1.47
CA LEU A 3 -9.12 -19.39 2.18
C LEU A 3 -8.22 -18.51 1.30
N ASN A 4 -8.43 -18.49 -0.01
CA ASN A 4 -7.53 -17.79 -0.92
C ASN A 4 -7.92 -16.33 -1.24
N TYR A 5 -9.23 -15.97 -1.08
CA TYR A 5 -9.67 -14.62 -1.43
C TYR A 5 -8.99 -13.49 -0.62
N PRO A 6 -8.64 -13.65 0.68
CA PRO A 6 -7.99 -12.56 1.40
C PRO A 6 -6.65 -12.15 0.81
N ILE A 7 -5.91 -13.12 0.22
CA ILE A 7 -4.62 -12.84 -0.41
C ILE A 7 -4.77 -12.03 -1.69
N TYR A 8 -5.81 -12.31 -2.48
CA TYR A 8 -6.11 -11.48 -3.65
C TYR A 8 -6.49 -10.06 -3.24
N LEU A 9 -7.22 -9.87 -2.13
CA LEU A 9 -7.53 -8.56 -1.59
C LEU A 9 -6.26 -7.83 -1.10
N ILE A 10 -5.34 -8.54 -0.44
CA ILE A 10 -4.03 -7.99 -0.03
C ILE A 10 -3.21 -7.60 -1.26
N GLY A 11 -3.16 -8.45 -2.29
CA GLY A 11 -2.47 -8.15 -3.54
C GLY A 11 -3.07 -6.93 -4.26
N LEU A 12 -4.39 -6.77 -4.22
CA LEU A 12 -5.11 -5.68 -4.89
C LEU A 12 -4.90 -4.30 -4.21
N LEU A 13 -4.40 -4.26 -2.98
CA LEU A 13 -4.24 -3.03 -2.20
C LEU A 13 -3.52 -1.89 -2.95
N PRO A 14 -2.35 -2.11 -3.60
CA PRO A 14 -1.67 -1.02 -4.30
C PRO A 14 -2.51 -0.44 -5.44
N LEU A 15 -3.27 -1.28 -6.15
CA LEU A 15 -4.20 -0.82 -7.18
C LEU A 15 -5.40 -0.07 -6.58
N ALA A 16 -5.94 -0.57 -5.47
CA ALA A 16 -7.04 0.06 -4.76
C ALA A 16 -6.66 1.47 -4.24
N LEU A 17 -5.43 1.66 -3.78
CA LEU A 17 -4.95 2.97 -3.32
C LEU A 17 -4.92 4.04 -4.41
N ILE A 18 -4.80 3.65 -5.69
CA ILE A 18 -4.85 4.57 -6.83
C ILE A 18 -6.27 5.12 -7.04
N THR A 19 -7.30 4.32 -6.74
CA THR A 19 -8.71 4.70 -6.94
C THR A 19 -9.27 5.62 -5.85
N GLY A 20 -8.46 5.93 -4.82
CA GLY A 20 -8.87 6.77 -3.70
C GLY A 20 -9.06 5.99 -2.39
N PRO A 21 -9.48 6.66 -1.30
CA PRO A 21 -9.47 6.08 0.04
C PRO A 21 -10.56 5.02 0.31
N LEU A 22 -11.66 5.02 -0.46
CA LEU A 22 -12.84 4.20 -0.17
C LEU A 22 -12.54 2.69 -0.32
N ILE A 23 -11.97 2.29 -1.45
CA ILE A 23 -11.74 0.86 -1.75
C ILE A 23 -10.73 0.23 -0.78
N PRO A 24 -9.58 0.86 -0.47
CA PRO A 24 -8.66 0.35 0.56
C PRO A 24 -9.31 0.20 1.94
N GLU A 25 -10.17 1.15 2.34
CA GLU A 25 -10.88 1.06 3.61
C GLU A 25 -11.86 -0.12 3.67
N VAL A 26 -12.58 -0.38 2.58
CA VAL A 26 -13.45 -1.57 2.47
C VAL A 26 -12.63 -2.85 2.58
N ILE A 27 -11.49 -2.94 1.89
CA ILE A 27 -10.58 -4.09 1.97
C ILE A 27 -10.09 -4.28 3.41
N LEU A 28 -9.67 -3.20 4.09
CA LEU A 28 -9.24 -3.21 5.49
C LEU A 28 -10.32 -3.79 6.39
N ILE A 29 -11.56 -3.32 6.27
CA ILE A 29 -12.69 -3.78 7.08
C ILE A 29 -12.96 -5.26 6.84
N ILE A 30 -13.03 -5.70 5.58
CA ILE A 30 -13.28 -7.11 5.22
C ILE A 30 -12.20 -8.03 5.81
N LEU A 31 -10.93 -7.69 5.64
CA LEU A 31 -9.81 -8.50 6.15
C LEU A 31 -9.78 -8.54 7.67
N SER A 32 -10.02 -7.41 8.33
CA SER A 32 -10.07 -7.31 9.79
C SER A 32 -11.21 -8.14 10.38
N ILE A 33 -12.41 -8.03 9.84
CA ILE A 33 -13.59 -8.81 10.31
C ILE A 33 -13.34 -10.31 10.11
N ASN A 34 -12.82 -10.71 8.95
CA ASN A 34 -12.48 -12.12 8.69
C ASN A 34 -11.45 -12.65 9.68
N PHE A 35 -10.40 -11.90 9.95
CA PHE A 35 -9.38 -12.31 10.92
C PHE A 35 -9.95 -12.44 12.33
N LEU A 36 -10.76 -11.48 12.78
CA LEU A 36 -11.41 -11.54 14.09
C LEU A 36 -12.34 -12.75 14.20
N TYR A 37 -13.15 -13.02 13.17
CA TYR A 37 -14.00 -14.21 13.13
C TYR A 37 -13.18 -15.50 13.26
N LEU A 38 -12.08 -15.62 12.49
CA LEU A 38 -11.20 -16.79 12.55
C LEU A 38 -10.48 -16.90 13.90
N THR A 39 -10.11 -15.77 14.49
CA THR A 39 -9.48 -15.72 15.82
C THR A 39 -10.42 -16.28 16.89
N LEU A 40 -11.68 -15.90 16.88
CA LEU A 40 -12.67 -16.41 17.82
C LEU A 40 -12.95 -17.91 17.59
N LYS A 41 -13.09 -18.32 16.32
CA LYS A 41 -13.39 -19.71 15.96
C LYS A 41 -12.24 -20.68 16.27
N ASN A 42 -11.01 -20.27 15.96
CA ASN A 42 -9.82 -21.13 16.01
C ASN A 42 -8.91 -20.81 17.21
N LYS A 43 -9.34 -19.93 18.12
CA LYS A 43 -8.58 -19.50 19.33
C LYS A 43 -7.17 -18.97 19.00
N LEU A 44 -7.03 -18.15 17.94
CA LEU A 44 -5.75 -17.64 17.45
C LEU A 44 -5.23 -16.42 18.26
N TYR A 45 -5.50 -16.41 19.57
CA TYR A 45 -5.14 -15.26 20.44
C TYR A 45 -3.64 -15.00 20.52
N TYR A 46 -2.80 -15.98 20.19
CA TYR A 46 -1.35 -15.84 20.22
C TYR A 46 -0.82 -14.78 19.23
N TYR A 47 -1.57 -14.44 18.15
CA TYR A 47 -1.19 -13.35 17.24
C TYR A 47 -1.19 -12.00 17.94
N PHE A 48 -2.02 -11.80 18.94
CA PHE A 48 -2.06 -10.57 19.73
C PHE A 48 -0.94 -10.49 20.76
N ASN A 49 -0.34 -11.61 21.13
CA ASN A 49 0.80 -11.68 22.05
C ASN A 49 2.13 -11.53 21.30
N ASN A 50 2.21 -10.54 20.39
CA ASN A 50 3.41 -10.24 19.62
C ASN A 50 4.00 -8.90 20.09
N TYR A 51 5.32 -8.86 20.26
CA TYR A 51 6.05 -7.67 20.68
C TYR A 51 5.76 -6.45 19.78
N TYR A 52 5.69 -6.63 18.46
CA TYR A 52 5.38 -5.56 17.52
C TYR A 52 3.96 -5.02 17.71
N PHE A 53 2.99 -5.89 18.00
CA PHE A 53 1.63 -5.47 18.30
C PHE A 53 1.55 -4.71 19.62
N LEU A 54 2.32 -5.10 20.64
CA LEU A 54 2.40 -4.39 21.91
C LEU A 54 2.94 -2.96 21.70
N ILE A 55 4.02 -2.78 20.92
CA ILE A 55 4.55 -1.45 20.59
C ILE A 55 3.48 -0.61 19.88
N PHE A 56 2.76 -1.20 18.94
CA PHE A 56 1.68 -0.50 18.24
C PHE A 56 0.56 -0.05 19.20
N ILE A 57 0.17 -0.89 20.16
CA ILE A 57 -0.82 -0.52 21.20
C ILE A 57 -0.31 0.65 22.05
N ILE A 58 0.94 0.61 22.49
CA ILE A 58 1.56 1.70 23.25
C ILE A 58 1.52 3.00 22.44
N PHE A 59 1.86 2.93 21.14
CA PHE A 59 1.76 4.08 20.24
C PHE A 59 0.31 4.61 20.14
N CYS A 60 -0.68 3.75 19.96
CA CYS A 60 -2.08 4.16 19.92
C CYS A 60 -2.54 4.82 21.24
N LEU A 61 -2.14 4.27 22.37
CA LEU A 61 -2.42 4.87 23.68
C LEU A 61 -1.77 6.26 23.82
N TYR A 62 -0.52 6.39 23.41
CA TYR A 62 0.19 7.69 23.41
C TYR A 62 -0.54 8.73 22.54
N VAL A 63 -0.93 8.38 21.30
CA VAL A 63 -1.66 9.29 20.42
C VAL A 63 -3.03 9.64 21.00
N THR A 64 -3.73 8.69 21.63
CA THR A 64 -5.02 8.93 22.28
C THR A 64 -4.86 9.87 23.50
N LEU A 65 -3.85 9.67 24.33
CA LEU A 65 -3.56 10.56 25.45
C LEU A 65 -3.21 11.98 24.96
N ASN A 66 -2.40 12.09 23.91
CA ASN A 66 -2.01 13.38 23.34
C ASN A 66 -3.21 14.13 22.74
N SER A 67 -4.23 13.42 22.25
CA SER A 67 -5.42 14.03 21.71
C SER A 67 -6.32 14.71 22.76
N LEU A 68 -6.13 14.41 24.04
CA LEU A 68 -6.82 15.10 25.16
C LEU A 68 -6.34 16.55 25.34
N PHE A 69 -5.15 16.87 24.84
CA PHE A 69 -4.56 18.21 24.93
C PHE A 69 -4.74 19.03 23.65
N ALA A 70 -5.52 18.53 22.68
CA ALA A 70 -5.78 19.21 21.43
C ALA A 70 -6.88 20.27 21.56
N ASP A 71 -6.82 21.34 20.78
CA ASP A 71 -7.83 22.43 20.77
C ASP A 71 -9.24 21.90 20.49
N LYS A 72 -9.37 20.84 19.64
CA LYS A 72 -10.62 20.18 19.30
C LYS A 72 -10.62 18.73 19.77
N ILE A 73 -10.75 18.55 21.09
CA ILE A 73 -10.62 17.24 21.77
C ILE A 73 -11.48 16.14 21.13
N LEU A 74 -12.77 16.39 20.87
CA LEU A 74 -13.68 15.36 20.33
C LEU A 74 -13.27 14.87 18.93
N ILE A 75 -12.82 15.77 18.06
CA ILE A 75 -12.38 15.42 16.70
C ILE A 75 -11.06 14.66 16.78
N SER A 76 -10.14 15.11 17.60
CA SER A 76 -8.84 14.48 17.80
C SER A 76 -8.97 13.08 18.41
N LEU A 77 -9.79 12.92 19.45
CA LEU A 77 -10.08 11.63 20.08
C LEU A 77 -10.71 10.64 19.08
N LYS A 78 -11.69 11.09 18.29
CA LYS A 78 -12.29 10.26 17.26
C LYS A 78 -11.24 9.72 16.30
N SER A 79 -10.38 10.59 15.80
CA SER A 79 -9.29 10.20 14.87
C SER A 79 -8.31 9.22 15.53
N SER A 80 -7.88 9.50 16.77
CA SER A 80 -6.91 8.68 17.52
C SER A 80 -7.47 7.28 17.81
N PHE A 81 -8.73 7.19 18.20
CA PHE A 81 -9.36 5.90 18.51
C PHE A 81 -9.48 5.01 17.26
N PHE A 82 -9.72 5.59 16.08
CA PHE A 82 -9.80 4.82 14.85
C PHE A 82 -8.47 4.19 14.41
N TYR A 83 -7.32 4.63 14.96
CA TYR A 83 -6.02 4.01 14.65
C TYR A 83 -5.93 2.54 15.07
N PHE A 84 -6.64 2.11 16.12
CA PHE A 84 -6.61 0.72 16.59
C PHE A 84 -7.01 -0.28 15.51
N ARG A 85 -7.86 0.09 14.55
CA ARG A 85 -8.26 -0.77 13.43
C ARG A 85 -7.08 -1.22 12.57
N TYR A 86 -6.05 -0.36 12.42
CA TYR A 86 -4.87 -0.71 11.63
C TYR A 86 -4.03 -1.81 12.29
N GLY A 87 -4.03 -1.90 13.61
CA GLY A 87 -3.37 -3.01 14.33
C GLY A 87 -4.01 -4.35 14.02
N ILE A 88 -5.34 -4.42 14.05
CA ILE A 88 -6.09 -5.63 13.68
C ILE A 88 -5.83 -5.99 12.23
N TYR A 89 -5.83 -5.01 11.35
CA TYR A 89 -5.55 -5.18 9.93
C TYR A 89 -4.15 -5.73 9.65
N ILE A 90 -3.11 -5.23 10.34
CA ILE A 90 -1.74 -5.74 10.23
C ILE A 90 -1.68 -7.20 10.65
N LEU A 91 -2.32 -7.57 11.77
CA LEU A 91 -2.40 -8.96 12.21
C LEU A 91 -3.14 -9.85 11.20
N ALA A 92 -4.20 -9.33 10.59
CA ALA A 92 -4.94 -10.02 9.52
C ALA A 92 -4.03 -10.31 8.32
N ILE A 93 -3.28 -9.31 7.83
CA ILE A 93 -2.32 -9.49 6.73
C ILE A 93 -1.28 -10.54 7.10
N PHE A 94 -0.71 -10.46 8.30
CA PHE A 94 0.29 -11.42 8.78
C PHE A 94 -0.25 -12.86 8.75
N TYR A 95 -1.43 -13.06 9.32
CA TYR A 95 -2.10 -14.36 9.35
C TYR A 95 -2.35 -14.93 7.94
N PHE A 96 -2.93 -14.13 7.03
CA PHE A 96 -3.28 -14.62 5.69
C PHE A 96 -2.04 -14.90 4.82
N ILE A 97 -0.97 -14.10 4.97
CA ILE A 97 0.28 -14.33 4.24
C ILE A 97 0.99 -15.59 4.75
N GLU A 98 0.98 -15.82 6.07
CA GLU A 98 1.62 -17.01 6.68
C GLU A 98 0.91 -18.31 6.29
N LYS A 99 -0.42 -18.27 6.21
CA LYS A 99 -1.25 -19.46 5.92
C LYS A 99 -1.29 -19.87 4.44
N ASN A 100 -0.73 -19.10 3.54
CA ASN A 100 -0.80 -19.42 2.11
C ASN A 100 0.57 -19.31 1.44
N ASP A 101 1.12 -20.45 1.04
CA ASP A 101 2.44 -20.55 0.38
C ASP A 101 2.51 -19.76 -0.94
N LYS A 102 1.38 -19.54 -1.62
CA LYS A 102 1.30 -18.79 -2.87
C LYS A 102 1.17 -17.28 -2.68
N SER A 103 1.07 -16.81 -1.43
CA SER A 103 0.85 -15.38 -1.10
C SER A 103 1.91 -14.49 -1.73
N THR A 104 3.18 -14.85 -1.63
CA THR A 104 4.30 -14.09 -2.20
C THR A 104 4.18 -13.95 -3.71
N SER A 105 3.83 -15.04 -4.43
CA SER A 105 3.70 -15.01 -5.88
C SER A 105 2.50 -14.17 -6.33
N ILE A 106 1.36 -14.29 -5.64
CA ILE A 106 0.14 -13.52 -5.94
C ILE A 106 0.40 -12.02 -5.71
N CYS A 107 0.90 -11.65 -4.52
CA CYS A 107 1.23 -10.27 -4.22
C CYS A 107 2.25 -9.68 -5.21
N TYR A 108 3.31 -10.43 -5.54
CA TYR A 108 4.31 -9.98 -6.51
C TYR A 108 3.67 -9.59 -7.85
N TRP A 109 2.80 -10.44 -8.41
CA TRP A 109 2.17 -10.15 -9.69
C TRP A 109 1.23 -8.94 -9.64
N PHE A 110 0.44 -8.80 -8.57
CA PHE A 110 -0.41 -7.62 -8.40
C PHE A 110 0.39 -6.33 -8.29
N TYR A 111 1.48 -6.33 -7.49
CA TYR A 111 2.36 -5.18 -7.36
C TYR A 111 3.04 -4.84 -8.69
N THR A 112 3.54 -5.86 -9.41
CA THR A 112 4.14 -5.67 -10.74
C THR A 112 3.14 -5.07 -11.73
N CYS A 113 1.92 -5.60 -11.80
CA CYS A 113 0.87 -5.07 -12.67
C CYS A 113 0.52 -3.61 -12.32
N THR A 114 0.38 -3.29 -11.03
CA THR A 114 0.10 -1.91 -10.59
C THR A 114 1.21 -0.95 -11.01
N LEU A 115 2.47 -1.33 -10.78
CA LEU A 115 3.61 -0.51 -11.16
C LEU A 115 3.70 -0.33 -12.69
N LEU A 116 3.46 -1.40 -13.47
CA LEU A 116 3.43 -1.32 -14.94
C LEU A 116 2.34 -0.38 -15.45
N ILE A 117 1.13 -0.47 -14.90
CA ILE A 117 0.02 0.42 -15.27
C ILE A 117 0.39 1.88 -15.00
N LEU A 118 0.97 2.19 -13.83
CA LEU A 118 1.40 3.54 -13.48
C LEU A 118 2.53 4.05 -14.39
N ILE A 119 3.50 3.20 -14.72
CA ILE A 119 4.61 3.55 -15.62
C ILE A 119 4.06 3.88 -17.00
N ILE A 120 3.24 3.00 -17.57
CA ILE A 120 2.67 3.20 -18.92
C ILE A 120 1.87 4.50 -18.97
N ASP A 121 0.98 4.71 -18.00
CA ASP A 121 0.16 5.93 -17.94
C ASP A 121 1.02 7.20 -17.74
N SER A 122 2.08 7.10 -16.92
CA SER A 122 3.04 8.21 -16.75
C SER A 122 3.75 8.57 -18.03
N PHE A 123 4.17 7.59 -18.84
CA PHE A 123 4.77 7.85 -20.14
C PHE A 123 3.76 8.44 -21.14
N VAL A 124 2.52 7.93 -21.16
CA VAL A 124 1.46 8.54 -21.98
C VAL A 124 1.29 10.01 -21.61
N GLN A 125 1.23 10.33 -20.31
CA GLN A 125 1.11 11.71 -19.85
C GLN A 125 2.32 12.58 -20.23
N ILE A 126 3.54 12.03 -20.22
CA ILE A 126 4.74 12.75 -20.65
C ILE A 126 4.69 13.11 -22.14
N PHE A 127 4.26 12.18 -23.00
CA PHE A 127 4.27 12.36 -24.45
C PHE A 127 3.07 13.13 -25.00
N PHE A 128 1.89 12.92 -24.41
CA PHE A 128 0.63 13.48 -24.91
C PHE A 128 0.09 14.63 -24.05
N GLY A 129 0.69 14.90 -22.88
CA GLY A 129 0.24 15.96 -21.96
C GLY A 129 -0.97 15.59 -21.10
N ALA A 130 -1.65 14.47 -21.39
CA ALA A 130 -2.77 13.94 -20.63
C ALA A 130 -2.56 12.43 -20.36
N ASN A 131 -3.10 11.93 -19.24
CA ASN A 131 -3.08 10.52 -18.93
C ASN A 131 -4.08 9.73 -19.81
N ILE A 132 -4.12 8.39 -19.67
CA ILE A 132 -5.02 7.50 -20.44
C ILE A 132 -6.50 7.88 -20.23
N LEU A 133 -6.87 8.43 -19.07
CA LEU A 133 -8.23 8.90 -18.77
C LEU A 133 -8.51 10.32 -19.25
N GLY A 134 -7.56 10.97 -19.95
CA GLY A 134 -7.69 12.35 -20.42
C GLY A 134 -7.47 13.43 -19.35
N GLN A 135 -6.99 13.07 -18.17
CA GLN A 135 -6.69 14.03 -17.11
C GLN A 135 -5.38 14.76 -17.39
N ILE A 136 -5.39 16.07 -17.27
CA ILE A 136 -4.24 16.94 -17.45
C ILE A 136 -3.71 17.32 -16.07
N PRO A 137 -2.37 17.31 -15.84
CA PRO A 137 -1.81 17.78 -14.57
C PRO A 137 -2.22 19.22 -14.28
N PRO A 138 -2.35 19.64 -13.01
CA PRO A 138 -2.76 20.98 -12.68
C PRO A 138 -1.80 22.02 -13.28
N SER A 139 -2.32 23.09 -13.84
CA SER A 139 -1.56 24.14 -14.60
C SER A 139 -0.41 24.78 -13.81
N LYS A 140 -0.48 24.74 -12.48
CA LYS A 140 0.58 25.22 -11.57
C LYS A 140 1.79 24.30 -11.50
N ALA A 141 1.69 23.09 -12.06
CA ALA A 141 2.72 22.06 -11.97
C ALA A 141 3.46 21.90 -13.29
N LEU A 142 4.02 22.99 -13.83
CA LEU A 142 4.82 23.02 -15.06
C LEU A 142 5.73 21.77 -15.15
N ASN A 143 5.47 20.93 -16.16
CA ASN A 143 6.25 19.71 -16.46
C ASN A 143 6.22 18.56 -15.42
N ARG A 144 5.33 18.59 -14.42
CA ARG A 144 5.14 17.48 -13.49
C ARG A 144 4.09 16.49 -14.00
N ILE A 145 4.21 15.24 -13.61
CA ILE A 145 3.25 14.18 -13.93
C ILE A 145 2.53 13.71 -12.68
N SER A 146 1.24 13.42 -12.80
CA SER A 146 0.39 12.92 -11.73
C SER A 146 -0.21 11.53 -12.02
N SER A 147 -0.18 11.09 -13.29
CA SER A 147 -0.78 9.85 -13.74
C SER A 147 -2.27 9.77 -13.29
N PHE A 148 -2.73 8.67 -12.76
CA PHE A 148 -4.11 8.47 -12.29
C PHE A 148 -4.48 9.28 -11.03
N PHE A 149 -3.56 9.99 -10.40
CA PHE A 149 -3.85 10.81 -9.22
C PHE A 149 -4.47 12.17 -9.55
N GLY A 150 -4.67 12.49 -10.84
CA GLY A 150 -5.34 13.70 -11.28
C GLY A 150 -4.68 14.97 -10.77
N ASP A 151 -5.39 15.75 -9.94
CA ASP A 151 -4.88 17.00 -9.37
C ASP A 151 -3.88 16.81 -8.22
N GLU A 152 -3.77 15.60 -7.67
CA GLU A 152 -2.86 15.28 -6.59
C GLU A 152 -1.47 14.89 -7.12
N LEU A 153 -0.46 15.66 -6.77
CA LEU A 153 0.92 15.43 -7.23
C LEU A 153 1.69 14.48 -6.29
N ILE A 154 1.09 13.31 -5.98
CA ILE A 154 1.60 12.32 -5.02
C ILE A 154 2.19 11.07 -5.69
N LEU A 155 2.25 11.02 -7.01
CA LEU A 155 2.73 9.85 -7.76
C LEU A 155 4.13 9.40 -7.30
N GLY A 156 5.07 10.32 -7.11
CA GLY A 156 6.43 10.01 -6.69
C GLY A 156 6.49 9.36 -5.32
N SER A 157 5.83 9.96 -4.34
CA SER A 157 5.76 9.44 -2.96
C SER A 157 5.03 8.11 -2.88
N PHE A 158 4.03 7.89 -3.72
CA PHE A 158 3.34 6.61 -3.83
C PHE A 158 4.28 5.50 -4.34
N LEU A 159 4.96 5.74 -5.46
CA LEU A 159 5.91 4.79 -6.05
C LEU A 159 7.04 4.46 -5.06
N GLN A 160 7.59 5.48 -4.39
CA GLN A 160 8.65 5.30 -3.39
C GLN A 160 8.21 4.38 -2.24
N LYS A 161 6.98 4.51 -1.75
CA LYS A 161 6.47 3.68 -0.65
C LYS A 161 6.19 2.23 -1.08
N ILE A 162 5.80 2.00 -2.33
CA ILE A 162 5.51 0.65 -2.84
C ILE A 162 6.79 -0.08 -3.26
N MET A 163 7.81 0.64 -3.73
CA MET A 163 9.06 0.08 -4.25
C MET A 163 9.76 -0.89 -3.28
N PRO A 164 9.94 -0.59 -1.97
CA PRO A 164 10.58 -1.53 -1.04
C PRO A 164 9.80 -2.84 -0.89
N VAL A 165 8.46 -2.78 -0.88
CA VAL A 165 7.61 -3.97 -0.80
C VAL A 165 7.74 -4.81 -2.07
N TYR A 166 7.74 -4.18 -3.24
CA TYR A 166 7.98 -4.85 -4.52
C TYR A 166 9.36 -5.54 -4.55
N ILE A 167 10.42 -4.84 -4.15
CA ILE A 167 11.78 -5.40 -4.09
C ILE A 167 11.83 -6.62 -3.17
N PHE A 168 11.24 -6.53 -1.99
CA PHE A 168 11.16 -7.65 -1.05
C PHE A 168 10.44 -8.86 -1.67
N LEU A 169 9.29 -8.64 -2.30
CA LEU A 169 8.51 -9.69 -2.96
C LEU A 169 9.29 -10.33 -4.12
N PHE A 170 10.03 -9.51 -4.89
CA PHE A 170 10.89 -9.99 -5.96
C PHE A 170 11.97 -10.93 -5.45
N PHE A 171 12.78 -10.50 -4.46
CA PHE A 171 13.84 -11.34 -3.89
C PHE A 171 13.30 -12.61 -3.22
N LYS A 172 12.14 -12.52 -2.58
CA LYS A 172 11.51 -13.70 -1.98
C LYS A 172 11.04 -14.72 -3.02
N LYS A 173 10.63 -14.25 -4.22
CA LYS A 173 10.14 -15.10 -5.30
C LYS A 173 11.25 -15.66 -6.19
N PHE A 174 12.29 -14.89 -6.50
CA PHE A 174 13.34 -15.21 -7.47
C PHE A 174 14.71 -15.30 -6.80
N LYS A 175 14.89 -16.26 -5.90
CA LYS A 175 16.12 -16.38 -5.10
C LYS A 175 17.41 -16.61 -5.90
N ASP A 176 17.34 -17.24 -7.10
CA ASP A 176 18.51 -17.79 -7.79
C ASP A 176 18.56 -17.52 -9.32
N HIS A 177 17.88 -16.50 -9.83
CA HIS A 177 17.85 -16.22 -11.27
C HIS A 177 18.56 -14.90 -11.64
N GLU A 178 19.82 -14.96 -12.08
CA GLU A 178 20.59 -13.78 -12.53
C GLU A 178 19.88 -12.97 -13.65
N PHE A 179 19.26 -13.66 -14.60
CA PHE A 179 18.53 -13.00 -15.70
C PHE A 179 17.34 -12.17 -15.18
N SER A 180 16.65 -12.65 -14.16
CA SER A 180 15.55 -11.92 -13.54
C SER A 180 16.04 -10.69 -12.77
N LEU A 181 17.25 -10.73 -12.23
CA LEU A 181 17.86 -9.58 -11.56
C LEU A 181 18.11 -8.42 -12.52
N ASN A 182 18.67 -8.67 -13.71
CA ASN A 182 18.95 -7.63 -14.70
C ASN A 182 17.66 -6.96 -15.19
N LEU A 183 16.61 -7.75 -15.47
CA LEU A 183 15.30 -7.21 -15.85
C LEU A 183 14.70 -6.36 -14.72
N ASN A 184 14.84 -6.80 -13.48
CA ASN A 184 14.32 -6.05 -12.34
C ASN A 184 15.08 -4.73 -12.13
N LEU A 185 16.39 -4.71 -12.31
CA LEU A 185 17.20 -3.48 -12.25
C LEU A 185 16.77 -2.47 -13.30
N ILE A 186 16.51 -2.91 -14.54
CA ILE A 186 15.97 -2.05 -15.60
C ILE A 186 14.59 -1.51 -15.18
N PHE A 187 13.73 -2.36 -14.66
CA PHE A 187 12.40 -1.97 -14.19
C PHE A 187 12.46 -0.92 -13.08
N LEU A 188 13.35 -1.11 -12.09
CA LEU A 188 13.58 -0.16 -11.00
C LEU A 188 14.16 1.17 -11.52
N ALA A 189 15.05 1.13 -12.52
CA ALA A 189 15.57 2.33 -13.16
C ALA A 189 14.45 3.13 -13.84
N ILE A 190 13.54 2.46 -14.55
CA ILE A 190 12.37 3.12 -15.17
C ILE A 190 11.46 3.75 -14.09
N ILE A 191 11.19 3.06 -13.00
CA ILE A 191 10.41 3.62 -11.86
C ILE A 191 11.09 4.88 -11.32
N SER A 192 12.42 4.84 -11.15
CA SER A 192 13.19 6.00 -10.66
C SER A 192 13.09 7.21 -11.59
N VAL A 193 13.08 6.99 -12.90
CA VAL A 193 12.84 8.07 -13.90
C VAL A 193 11.45 8.67 -13.73
N VAL A 194 10.41 7.84 -13.52
CA VAL A 194 9.05 8.32 -13.30
C VAL A 194 8.95 9.11 -11.98
N ILE A 195 9.59 8.63 -10.90
CA ILE A 195 9.65 9.35 -9.62
C ILE A 195 10.31 10.72 -9.82
N PHE A 196 11.45 10.75 -10.49
CA PHE A 196 12.15 12.03 -10.78
C PHE A 196 11.26 12.99 -11.58
N ARG A 197 10.59 12.48 -12.62
CA ARG A 197 9.71 13.28 -13.48
C ARG A 197 8.44 13.76 -12.77
N SER A 198 7.98 13.04 -11.75
CA SER A 198 6.83 13.48 -10.92
C SER A 198 7.09 14.80 -10.20
N GLY A 199 8.38 15.12 -9.93
CA GLY A 199 8.79 16.33 -9.21
C GLY A 199 8.23 16.39 -7.78
N ASP A 200 7.88 15.25 -7.20
CA ASP A 200 7.37 15.15 -5.85
C ASP A 200 8.54 15.22 -4.85
N ARG A 201 8.62 16.33 -4.10
CA ARG A 201 9.72 16.56 -3.13
C ARG A 201 9.70 15.56 -1.98
N SER A 202 8.56 14.99 -1.64
CA SER A 202 8.44 14.00 -0.56
C SER A 202 8.93 12.61 -0.98
N ALA A 203 9.26 12.43 -2.28
CA ALA A 203 9.82 11.19 -2.83
C ALA A 203 11.36 11.16 -2.80
N PHE A 204 12.03 12.22 -2.38
CA PHE A 204 13.46 12.35 -2.18
C PHE A 204 13.75 12.59 -0.70
#